data_2858916dcfb490138a16c7e06872338f
#
_entry.id   2858916dcfb490138a16c7e06872338f
#
_cell.length_a   1.000
_cell.length_b   1.000
_cell.length_c   1.000
_cell.angle_alpha   90.00
_cell.angle_beta   90.00
_cell.angle_gamma   90.00
#
_symmetry.space_group_name_H-M   'P 1'
#
loop_
_entity.id
_entity.type
_entity.pdbx_description
1 polymer ?
#
loop_
_entity_poly.entity_id
_entity_poly.type
_entity_poly.pdbx_seq_one_letter_code
_entity_poly.pdbx_strand_id
1 'polypeptide(L)'
;MKLLLENWQEYLEEEISKIYYWQTRGPWKSESQIEFGVTHVPKATPRQRDRTEEIFEEVRKEKFPDRPSRLNCVYLCENLKGWEGKSFCSYPARNNSETYEVELRGDYNLFKTNAEYWTEAVMRGDEESARSYAEAYWEGAGEYVTSLEILVDPPEAAIIVEKYEE
;
A
#
# COMPACT_ATOMS: atom_id res chain seq x y z
N MET A 1 7.07 22.41 29.60
CA MET A 1 5.90 21.53 29.68
C MET A 1 4.86 21.84 28.61
N LYS A 2 4.51 23.07 28.36
CA LYS A 2 3.52 23.47 27.35
C LYS A 2 3.92 23.07 25.92
N LEU A 3 5.17 23.29 25.54
CA LEU A 3 5.74 22.91 24.25
C LEU A 3 5.74 21.37 23.97
N LEU A 4 5.94 20.56 25.00
CA LEU A 4 5.89 19.10 24.88
C LEU A 4 4.47 18.57 24.68
N LEU A 5 3.48 19.19 25.30
CA LEU A 5 2.07 18.86 25.16
C LEU A 5 1.51 19.29 23.79
N GLU A 6 1.94 20.46 23.29
CA GLU A 6 1.57 20.95 21.95
C GLU A 6 2.16 20.05 20.86
N ASN A 7 3.42 19.62 20.96
CA ASN A 7 4.04 18.68 20.04
C ASN A 7 3.39 17.28 20.10
N TRP A 8 2.92 16.84 21.27
CA TRP A 8 2.18 15.58 21.41
C TRP A 8 0.78 15.66 20.80
N GLN A 9 0.10 16.78 20.94
CA GLN A 9 -1.21 16.99 20.32
C GLN A 9 -1.09 17.08 18.79
N GLU A 10 -0.10 17.80 18.28
CA GLU A 10 0.19 17.91 16.87
C GLU A 10 0.57 16.54 16.28
N TYR A 11 1.39 15.75 16.97
CA TYR A 11 1.74 14.38 16.59
C TYR A 11 0.52 13.44 16.60
N LEU A 12 -0.34 13.53 17.61
CA LEU A 12 -1.57 12.74 17.69
C LEU A 12 -2.61 13.16 16.64
N GLU A 13 -2.70 14.45 16.33
CA GLU A 13 -3.56 14.97 15.27
C GLU A 13 -3.05 14.55 13.88
N GLU A 14 -1.75 14.52 13.63
CA GLU A 14 -1.16 13.99 12.41
C GLU A 14 -1.41 12.47 12.24
N GLU A 15 -1.35 11.68 13.32
CA GLU A 15 -1.67 10.24 13.25
C GLU A 15 -3.18 9.96 13.12
N ILE A 16 -4.03 10.77 13.77
CA ILE A 16 -5.49 10.59 13.75
C ILE A 16 -6.11 11.05 12.43
N SER A 17 -5.46 11.95 11.69
CA SER A 17 -5.98 12.53 10.45
C SER A 17 -5.37 11.94 9.17
N LYS A 18 -4.53 10.91 9.26
CA LYS A 18 -3.89 10.36 8.08
C LYS A 18 -4.86 9.54 7.26
N ILE A 19 -5.21 10.07 6.10
CA ILE A 19 -6.08 9.42 5.12
C ILE A 19 -5.20 8.69 4.11
N TYR A 20 -5.54 7.43 3.86
CA TYR A 20 -4.98 6.63 2.79
C TYR A 20 -5.98 6.51 1.66
N TYR A 21 -5.52 6.07 0.51
CA TYR A 21 -6.36 5.88 -0.67
C TYR A 21 -6.21 4.47 -1.20
N TRP A 22 -7.34 3.93 -1.66
CA TRP A 22 -7.37 2.68 -2.39
C TRP A 22 -7.96 2.91 -3.78
N GLN A 23 -7.27 2.40 -4.79
CA GLN A 23 -7.66 2.55 -6.17
C GLN A 23 -8.04 1.19 -6.77
N THR A 24 -9.24 1.12 -7.35
CA THR A 24 -9.71 -0.08 -8.05
C THR A 24 -9.09 -0.17 -9.45
N ARG A 25 -9.04 -1.37 -9.99
CA ARG A 25 -8.62 -1.60 -11.38
C ARG A 25 -9.78 -1.51 -12.38
N GLY A 26 -10.96 -1.18 -11.93
CA GLY A 26 -12.21 -1.10 -12.68
C GLY A 26 -13.39 -1.04 -11.72
N PRO A 27 -14.63 -1.04 -12.20
CA PRO A 27 -15.80 -1.06 -11.33
C PRO A 27 -15.73 -2.28 -10.39
N TRP A 28 -15.70 -2.03 -9.08
CA TRP A 28 -15.56 -3.11 -8.09
C TRP A 28 -16.90 -3.58 -7.55
N LYS A 29 -17.73 -2.63 -7.15
CA LYS A 29 -19.09 -2.88 -6.65
C LYS A 29 -19.99 -1.73 -7.08
N SER A 30 -21.31 -1.97 -7.13
CA SER A 30 -22.25 -0.88 -7.22
C SER A 30 -22.19 -0.04 -5.95
N GLU A 31 -22.43 1.25 -6.05
CA GLU A 31 -22.42 2.17 -4.87
C GLU A 31 -23.35 1.69 -3.76
N SER A 32 -24.44 1.00 -4.10
CA SER A 32 -25.38 0.41 -3.13
C SER A 32 -24.82 -0.77 -2.32
N GLN A 33 -23.67 -1.31 -2.71
CA GLN A 33 -23.01 -2.43 -2.03
C GLN A 33 -21.86 -2.00 -1.12
N ILE A 34 -21.56 -0.70 -1.09
CA ILE A 34 -20.50 -0.14 -0.26
C ILE A 34 -21.17 0.61 0.90
N GLU A 35 -20.94 0.15 2.11
CA GLU A 35 -21.31 0.85 3.34
C GLU A 35 -20.08 1.56 3.90
N PHE A 36 -20.03 2.88 3.75
CA PHE A 36 -18.93 3.69 4.24
C PHE A 36 -18.77 3.58 5.76
N GLY A 37 -17.53 3.45 6.20
CA GLY A 37 -17.21 3.22 7.61
C GLY A 37 -17.32 1.76 8.08
N VAL A 38 -17.79 0.85 7.23
CA VAL A 38 -17.97 -0.58 7.54
C VAL A 38 -17.29 -1.49 6.52
N THR A 39 -17.38 -1.15 5.23
CA THR A 39 -16.84 -1.98 4.15
C THR A 39 -15.31 -1.94 4.15
N HIS A 40 -14.70 -3.11 4.23
CA HIS A 40 -13.25 -3.26 4.16
C HIS A 40 -12.72 -3.18 2.73
N VAL A 41 -11.50 -2.66 2.60
CA VAL A 41 -10.73 -2.78 1.36
C VAL A 41 -10.48 -4.27 1.08
N PRO A 42 -10.76 -4.76 -0.13
CA PRO A 42 -10.52 -6.16 -0.43
C PRO A 42 -9.04 -6.49 -0.38
N LYS A 43 -8.74 -7.65 0.16
CA LYS A 43 -7.41 -8.22 0.14
C LYS A 43 -6.87 -8.26 -1.29
N ALA A 44 -5.60 -7.91 -1.44
CA ALA A 44 -4.91 -8.06 -2.70
C ALA A 44 -4.98 -9.51 -3.21
N THR A 45 -5.32 -9.66 -4.49
CA THR A 45 -5.27 -10.96 -5.15
C THR A 45 -3.91 -11.05 -5.84
N PRO A 46 -2.98 -11.87 -5.33
CA PRO A 46 -1.71 -12.06 -6.00
C PRO A 46 -1.95 -12.64 -7.39
N ARG A 47 -1.13 -12.25 -8.36
CA ARG A 47 -1.12 -12.90 -9.66
C ARG A 47 -0.77 -14.36 -9.44
N GLN A 48 -1.71 -15.25 -9.72
CA GLN A 48 -1.51 -16.68 -9.51
C GLN A 48 -0.28 -17.16 -10.29
N ARG A 49 0.65 -17.78 -9.57
CA ARG A 49 1.83 -18.47 -10.10
C ARG A 49 2.88 -17.58 -10.78
N ASP A 50 3.05 -16.36 -10.36
CA ASP A 50 4.21 -15.60 -10.76
C ASP A 50 5.40 -16.00 -9.87
N ARG A 51 6.45 -16.56 -10.48
CA ARG A 51 7.67 -16.95 -9.75
C ARG A 51 8.31 -15.77 -9.03
N THR A 52 8.18 -14.58 -9.57
CA THR A 52 8.65 -13.34 -8.92
C THR A 52 7.97 -13.13 -7.57
N GLU A 53 6.65 -13.30 -7.51
CA GLU A 53 5.90 -13.14 -6.25
C GLU A 53 6.32 -14.20 -5.20
N GLU A 54 6.56 -15.44 -5.64
CA GLU A 54 7.08 -16.49 -4.77
C GLU A 54 8.45 -16.15 -4.20
N ILE A 55 9.36 -15.63 -5.03
CA ILE A 55 10.71 -15.21 -4.61
C ILE A 55 10.64 -14.07 -3.60
N PHE A 56 9.79 -13.07 -3.83
CA PHE A 56 9.59 -11.97 -2.88
C PHE A 56 9.12 -12.49 -1.52
N GLU A 57 8.19 -13.44 -1.49
CA GLU A 57 7.70 -14.06 -0.25
C GLU A 57 8.75 -14.94 0.42
N GLU A 58 9.56 -15.69 -0.34
CA GLU A 58 10.70 -16.45 0.19
C GLU A 58 11.71 -15.52 0.90
N VAL A 59 12.12 -14.46 0.24
CA VAL A 59 13.08 -13.47 0.79
C VAL A 59 12.48 -12.78 2.03
N ARG A 60 11.19 -12.44 2.00
CA ARG A 60 10.50 -11.87 3.16
C ARG A 60 10.58 -12.80 4.36
N LYS A 61 10.19 -14.05 4.20
CA LYS A 61 10.20 -15.04 5.30
C LYS A 61 11.60 -15.28 5.85
N GLU A 62 12.60 -15.29 4.98
CA GLU A 62 13.99 -15.56 5.35
C GLU A 62 14.65 -14.38 6.07
N LYS A 63 14.46 -13.15 5.57
CA LYS A 63 15.21 -11.97 6.02
C LYS A 63 14.38 -10.89 6.71
N PHE A 64 13.08 -10.83 6.43
CA PHE A 64 12.18 -9.76 6.88
C PHE A 64 10.84 -10.29 7.41
N PRO A 65 10.83 -11.26 8.35
CA PRO A 65 9.61 -11.95 8.76
C PRO A 65 8.53 -11.05 9.38
N ASP A 66 8.92 -9.89 9.90
CA ASP A 66 8.01 -8.92 10.52
C ASP A 66 7.30 -8.01 9.51
N ARG A 67 7.68 -8.06 8.24
CA ARG A 67 7.00 -7.28 7.20
C ARG A 67 5.69 -7.93 6.76
N PRO A 68 4.66 -7.14 6.40
CA PRO A 68 3.43 -7.68 5.85
C PRO A 68 3.68 -8.53 4.61
N SER A 69 2.99 -9.66 4.48
CA SER A 69 3.07 -10.46 3.26
C SER A 69 2.29 -9.82 2.12
N ARG A 70 2.89 -9.69 0.95
CA ARG A 70 2.21 -9.27 -0.29
C ARG A 70 1.02 -10.16 -0.64
N LEU A 71 1.06 -11.41 -0.21
CA LEU A 71 0.00 -12.41 -0.46
C LEU A 71 -1.20 -12.28 0.47
N ASN A 72 -1.09 -11.49 1.53
CA ASN A 72 -2.12 -11.38 2.56
C ASN A 72 -2.29 -9.96 3.13
N CYS A 73 -2.17 -8.96 2.29
CA CYS A 73 -2.30 -7.55 2.67
C CYS A 73 -3.27 -6.80 1.77
N VAL A 74 -3.52 -5.56 2.08
CA VAL A 74 -4.07 -4.57 1.15
C VAL A 74 -2.98 -3.61 0.70
N TYR A 75 -3.11 -3.10 -0.51
CA TYR A 75 -2.24 -2.07 -1.07
C TYR A 75 -2.94 -0.73 -1.03
N LEU A 76 -2.30 0.25 -0.42
CA LEU A 76 -2.82 1.59 -0.28
C LEU A 76 -1.84 2.62 -0.85
N CYS A 77 -2.35 3.82 -1.08
CA CYS A 77 -1.57 5.00 -1.43
C CYS A 77 -1.73 6.06 -0.34
N GLU A 78 -0.72 6.88 -0.17
CA GLU A 78 -0.71 7.97 0.79
C GLU A 78 -1.09 9.32 0.16
N ASN A 79 -0.88 9.48 -1.14
CA ASN A 79 -1.16 10.71 -1.85
C ASN A 79 -1.60 10.42 -3.30
N LEU A 80 -2.65 11.09 -3.75
CA LEU A 80 -3.17 10.98 -5.12
C LEU A 80 -2.47 11.91 -6.10
N LYS A 81 -1.99 13.05 -5.61
CA LYS A 81 -1.23 14.02 -6.40
C LYS A 81 0.23 13.83 -6.07
N GLY A 82 0.96 13.18 -6.96
CA GLY A 82 2.38 12.99 -6.78
C GLY A 82 3.09 14.32 -6.51
N TRP A 83 3.88 14.35 -5.45
CA TRP A 83 4.77 15.45 -5.19
C TRP A 83 5.91 15.42 -6.22
N GLU A 84 6.17 16.53 -6.90
CA GLU A 84 7.17 16.64 -7.96
C GLU A 84 7.01 15.62 -9.12
N GLY A 85 5.77 15.28 -9.50
CA GLY A 85 5.49 14.36 -10.60
C GLY A 85 5.68 12.87 -10.27
N LYS A 86 5.92 12.52 -9.01
CA LYS A 86 5.95 11.13 -8.55
C LYS A 86 4.53 10.66 -8.31
N SER A 87 4.12 9.61 -9.00
CA SER A 87 2.85 8.93 -8.75
C SER A 87 2.98 8.07 -7.49
N PHE A 88 2.18 8.34 -6.50
CA PHE A 88 2.16 7.58 -5.24
C PHE A 88 1.12 6.47 -5.21
N CYS A 89 0.18 6.48 -6.14
CA CYS A 89 -0.58 5.31 -6.51
C CYS A 89 0.11 4.69 -7.72
N SER A 90 0.61 3.50 -7.60
CA SER A 90 1.47 2.84 -8.59
C SER A 90 0.81 2.54 -9.94
N TYR A 91 -0.41 3.02 -10.16
CA TYR A 91 -1.09 2.89 -11.44
C TYR A 91 -1.75 4.22 -11.82
N PRO A 92 -1.48 4.74 -13.04
CA PRO A 92 -2.31 5.79 -13.57
C PRO A 92 -3.75 5.32 -13.58
N ALA A 93 -4.67 6.20 -13.19
CA ALA A 93 -6.09 5.92 -13.26
C ALA A 93 -6.43 5.36 -14.64
N ARG A 94 -6.75 4.07 -14.69
CA ARG A 94 -7.27 3.47 -15.93
C ARG A 94 -8.70 3.97 -16.11
N ASN A 95 -9.14 4.09 -17.36
CA ASN A 95 -10.54 4.34 -17.67
C ASN A 95 -11.41 3.36 -16.86
N ASN A 96 -12.31 3.88 -16.02
CA ASN A 96 -13.19 3.15 -15.09
C ASN A 96 -12.55 2.70 -13.75
N SER A 97 -11.37 3.17 -13.37
CA SER A 97 -10.90 3.02 -12.00
C SER A 97 -11.62 3.99 -11.07
N GLU A 98 -11.88 3.55 -9.86
CA GLU A 98 -12.46 4.37 -8.79
C GLU A 98 -11.45 4.48 -7.65
N THR A 99 -11.46 5.63 -6.97
CA THR A 99 -10.60 5.88 -5.82
C THR A 99 -11.45 6.10 -4.59
N TYR A 100 -11.04 5.48 -3.49
CA TYR A 100 -11.72 5.58 -2.21
C TYR A 100 -10.75 6.08 -1.13
N GLU A 101 -11.27 6.90 -0.23
CA GLU A 101 -10.58 7.26 1.00
C GLU A 101 -10.69 6.10 1.99
N VAL A 102 -9.57 5.80 2.67
CA VAL A 102 -9.42 4.66 3.56
C VAL A 102 -8.86 5.11 4.90
N GLU A 103 -9.50 4.67 5.97
CA GLU A 103 -9.04 4.81 7.34
C GLU A 103 -8.52 3.48 7.86
N LEU A 104 -7.42 3.52 8.61
CA LEU A 104 -6.90 2.34 9.30
C LEU A 104 -7.40 2.29 10.73
N ARG A 105 -7.92 1.13 11.14
CA ARG A 105 -8.49 0.90 12.47
C ARG A 105 -7.93 -0.36 13.12
N GLY A 106 -7.82 -0.32 14.45
CA GLY A 106 -7.31 -1.44 15.24
C GLY A 106 -5.80 -1.60 15.16
N ASP A 107 -5.34 -2.79 15.51
CA ASP A 107 -3.91 -3.14 15.42
C ASP A 107 -3.56 -3.56 14.00
N TYR A 108 -2.56 -2.96 13.43
CA TYR A 108 -2.09 -3.26 12.08
C TYR A 108 -0.58 -3.10 11.94
N ASN A 109 -0.03 -3.81 10.98
CA ASN A 109 1.33 -3.66 10.52
C ASN A 109 1.31 -2.92 9.18
N LEU A 110 1.97 -1.78 9.11
CA LEU A 110 2.07 -0.94 7.92
C LEU A 110 3.52 -0.92 7.43
N PHE A 111 3.70 -1.16 6.15
CA PHE A 111 5.01 -1.15 5.52
C PHE A 111 5.00 -0.34 4.23
N LYS A 112 5.97 0.58 4.11
CA LYS A 112 6.16 1.43 2.92
C LYS A 112 7.38 1.00 2.16
N THR A 113 7.22 0.84 0.85
CA THR A 113 8.29 0.42 -0.04
C THR A 113 8.17 1.05 -1.42
N ASN A 114 9.12 0.74 -2.30
CA ASN A 114 9.11 1.17 -3.69
C ASN A 114 8.66 0.03 -4.61
N ALA A 115 7.48 0.15 -5.20
CA ALA A 115 6.92 -0.82 -6.12
C ALA A 115 7.76 -1.04 -7.39
N GLU A 116 8.64 -0.10 -7.73
CA GLU A 116 9.51 -0.22 -8.90
C GLU A 116 10.43 -1.44 -8.81
N TYR A 117 10.90 -1.82 -7.63
CA TYR A 117 11.71 -3.03 -7.44
C TYR A 117 10.99 -4.30 -7.89
N TRP A 118 9.69 -4.41 -7.60
CA TRP A 118 8.90 -5.53 -8.08
C TRP A 118 8.73 -5.50 -9.60
N THR A 119 8.46 -4.32 -10.17
CA THR A 119 8.32 -4.13 -11.61
C THR A 119 9.61 -4.50 -12.35
N GLU A 120 10.76 -4.04 -11.87
CA GLU A 120 12.06 -4.37 -12.42
C GLU A 120 12.38 -5.88 -12.34
N ALA A 121 12.05 -6.53 -11.22
CA ALA A 121 12.21 -7.96 -11.05
C ALA A 121 11.41 -8.76 -12.09
N VAL A 122 10.14 -8.37 -12.32
CA VAL A 122 9.28 -8.97 -13.35
C VAL A 122 9.86 -8.76 -14.76
N MET A 123 10.32 -7.56 -15.05
CA MET A 123 10.88 -7.23 -16.37
C MET A 123 12.17 -7.97 -16.67
N ARG A 124 13.04 -8.18 -15.68
CA ARG A 124 14.29 -8.95 -15.83
C ARG A 124 14.02 -10.43 -16.05
N GLY A 125 13.06 -11.01 -15.35
CA GLY A 125 12.57 -12.37 -15.54
C GLY A 125 13.53 -13.49 -15.08
N ASP A 126 14.61 -13.18 -14.38
CA ASP A 126 15.55 -14.17 -13.83
C ASP A 126 15.52 -14.19 -12.29
N GLU A 127 15.84 -15.35 -11.69
CA GLU A 127 15.76 -15.53 -10.24
C GLU A 127 16.79 -14.70 -9.47
N GLU A 128 17.99 -14.52 -9.99
CA GLU A 128 19.06 -13.77 -9.31
C GLU A 128 18.66 -12.29 -9.18
N SER A 129 18.20 -11.69 -10.27
CA SER A 129 17.68 -10.32 -10.26
C SER A 129 16.47 -10.20 -9.35
N ALA A 130 15.53 -11.15 -9.39
CA ALA A 130 14.33 -11.13 -8.55
C ALA A 130 14.69 -11.17 -7.06
N ARG A 131 15.66 -11.98 -6.63
CA ARG A 131 16.13 -12.01 -5.25
C ARG A 131 16.78 -10.69 -4.82
N SER A 132 17.61 -10.12 -5.66
CA SER A 132 18.26 -8.83 -5.39
C SER A 132 17.24 -7.70 -5.24
N TYR A 133 16.26 -7.61 -6.14
CA TYR A 133 15.19 -6.62 -6.05
C TYR A 133 14.25 -6.87 -4.88
N ALA A 134 13.98 -8.13 -4.53
CA ALA A 134 13.19 -8.49 -3.35
C ALA A 134 13.86 -8.01 -2.06
N GLU A 135 15.17 -8.15 -1.91
CA GLU A 135 15.88 -7.61 -0.75
C GLU A 135 15.75 -6.10 -0.65
N ALA A 136 15.97 -5.38 -1.76
CA ALA A 136 15.79 -3.93 -1.80
C ALA A 136 14.34 -3.50 -1.49
N TYR A 137 13.36 -4.22 -2.00
CA TYR A 137 11.95 -3.99 -1.74
C TYR A 137 11.61 -4.12 -0.25
N TRP A 138 12.07 -5.19 0.40
CA TRP A 138 11.77 -5.45 1.80
C TRP A 138 12.60 -4.63 2.79
N GLU A 139 13.67 -4.00 2.36
CA GLU A 139 14.37 -2.98 3.15
C GLU A 139 13.51 -1.73 3.37
N GLY A 140 12.59 -1.47 2.46
CA GLY A 140 11.60 -0.38 2.58
C GLY A 140 11.84 0.78 1.65
N ALA A 141 10.93 1.76 1.72
CA ALA A 141 11.04 2.99 0.97
C ALA A 141 12.27 3.79 1.43
N GLY A 142 13.20 3.96 0.52
CA GLY A 142 14.35 4.84 0.72
C GLY A 142 13.99 6.31 0.53
N GLU A 143 15.01 7.17 0.61
CA GLU A 143 14.87 8.62 0.45
C GLU A 143 14.37 9.02 -0.96
N TYR A 144 14.66 8.20 -1.97
CA TYR A 144 14.27 8.43 -3.37
C TYR A 144 13.27 7.38 -3.84
N VAL A 145 12.01 7.57 -3.49
CA VAL A 145 10.93 6.67 -3.90
C VAL A 145 10.33 7.16 -5.21
N THR A 146 10.37 6.33 -6.24
CA THR A 146 9.75 6.62 -7.54
C THR A 146 8.28 6.20 -7.60
N SER A 147 7.93 5.11 -6.89
CA SER A 147 6.57 4.58 -6.83
C SER A 147 6.29 4.00 -5.44
N LEU A 148 5.75 4.82 -4.55
CA LEU A 148 5.45 4.41 -3.19
C LEU A 148 4.32 3.37 -3.18
N GLU A 149 4.56 2.25 -2.53
CA GLU A 149 3.58 1.21 -2.24
C GLU A 149 3.46 1.03 -0.74
N ILE A 150 2.23 0.99 -0.25
CA ILE A 150 1.92 0.80 1.17
C ILE A 150 1.18 -0.51 1.34
N LEU A 151 1.75 -1.40 2.15
CA LEU A 151 1.15 -2.68 2.51
C LEU A 151 0.59 -2.60 3.92
N VAL A 152 -0.64 -3.07 4.12
CA VAL A 152 -1.27 -3.14 5.44
C VAL A 152 -1.79 -4.55 5.70
N ASP A 153 -1.44 -5.11 6.85
CA ASP A 153 -1.86 -6.40 7.38
C ASP A 153 -2.33 -6.23 8.84
N PRO A 154 -3.47 -6.75 9.27
CA PRO A 154 -4.43 -7.51 8.46
C PRO A 154 -5.26 -6.63 7.50
N PRO A 155 -5.77 -7.19 6.41
CA PRO A 155 -6.63 -6.46 5.45
C PRO A 155 -7.84 -5.79 6.07
N GLU A 156 -8.41 -6.39 7.12
CA GLU A 156 -9.58 -5.92 7.85
C GLU A 156 -9.35 -4.57 8.56
N ALA A 157 -8.10 -4.17 8.76
CA ALA A 157 -7.78 -2.86 9.33
C ALA A 157 -8.13 -1.69 8.40
N ALA A 158 -8.19 -1.93 7.09
CA ALA A 158 -8.44 -0.90 6.08
C ALA A 158 -9.94 -0.77 5.79
N ILE A 159 -10.55 0.33 6.20
CA ILE A 159 -11.99 0.62 6.07
C ILE A 159 -12.21 1.72 5.03
N ILE A 160 -13.10 1.49 4.08
CA ILE A 160 -13.52 2.48 3.10
C ILE A 160 -14.43 3.49 3.79
N VAL A 161 -14.07 4.76 3.80
CA VAL A 161 -14.83 5.81 4.48
C VAL A 161 -15.55 6.76 3.55
N GLU A 162 -15.03 6.99 2.35
CA GLU A 162 -15.64 7.86 1.36
C GLU A 162 -15.15 7.50 -0.06
N LYS A 163 -15.96 7.85 -1.06
CA LYS A 163 -15.51 7.84 -2.46
C LYS A 163 -14.82 9.15 -2.76
N TYR A 164 -13.61 9.08 -3.27
CA TYR A 164 -12.88 10.26 -3.69
C TYR A 164 -13.41 10.75 -5.05
N GLU A 165 -13.86 11.99 -5.08
CA GLU A 165 -14.27 12.70 -6.29
C GLU A 165 -13.32 13.90 -6.48
N GLU A 166 -12.75 14.02 -7.68
CA GLU A 166 -11.92 15.19 -8.04
C GLU A 166 -12.77 16.46 -8.18
#